data_402c05f8d12438800de281e3f4b16fb7
#
_entry.id   402c05f8d12438800de281e3f4b16fb7
#
_cell.length_a   1.000
_cell.length_b   1.000
_cell.length_c   1.000
_cell.angle_alpha   90.00
_cell.angle_beta   90.00
_cell.angle_gamma   90.00
#
_symmetry.space_group_name_H-M   'P 1'
#
loop_
_entity.id
_entity.type
_entity.pdbx_description
1 polymer ?
#
loop_
_entity_poly.entity_id
_entity_poly.type
_entity_poly.pdbx_seq_one_letter_code
_entity_poly.pdbx_strand_id
1 'polypeptide(L)'
;WIEKRFREFLESKMFKGLGTERMVKGSDPHSPISQIAKKVHDQFVFIMSLNKTFIIKKERLKTAFNFLLPVKTFEELKIPLQVTATDIQTGEIQVYSSGDLLEAVVRSSSIPGYVEPTFQDNKIIVDGGVGLPNPVSILKPLVDFTIAVDVKRKIVPDLADLNIFEILQRSELVGYTKLLDNLLKEADIIIKPDIMNDHWSHFNLFDKFLTNGISAANEQLPDIISKLSKSNSWSNRFKRWFDQKTL
;
A
#
# COMPACT_ATOMS: atom_id res chain seq x y z
N TRP A 1 10.42 6.23 16.66
CA TRP A 1 10.70 4.79 16.71
C TRP A 1 10.63 4.16 15.32
N ILE A 2 9.54 4.35 14.57
CA ILE A 2 9.32 3.77 13.24
C ILE A 2 10.47 4.15 12.29
N GLU A 3 10.80 5.44 12.17
CA GLU A 3 11.87 5.92 11.31
C GLU A 3 13.22 5.23 11.62
N LYS A 4 13.62 5.24 12.91
CA LYS A 4 14.88 4.59 13.33
C LYS A 4 14.89 3.11 12.95
N ARG A 5 13.80 2.40 13.23
CA ARG A 5 13.69 0.96 12.95
C ARG A 5 13.74 0.66 11.46
N PHE A 6 13.11 1.52 10.65
CA PHE A 6 13.12 1.36 9.21
C PHE A 6 14.51 1.63 8.62
N ARG A 7 15.27 2.63 9.13
CA ARG A 7 16.67 2.86 8.73
C ARG A 7 17.55 1.65 9.06
N GLU A 8 17.45 1.11 10.26
CA GLU A 8 18.15 -0.12 10.65
C GLU A 8 17.81 -1.29 9.72
N PHE A 9 16.54 -1.39 9.30
CA PHE A 9 16.11 -2.40 8.35
C PHE A 9 16.75 -2.23 6.96
N LEU A 10 16.77 -1.01 6.42
CA LEU A 10 17.38 -0.72 5.10
C LEU A 10 18.88 -1.07 5.04
N GLU A 11 19.59 -0.93 6.15
CA GLU A 11 21.02 -1.28 6.27
C GLU A 11 21.24 -2.79 6.48
N SER A 12 20.21 -3.52 6.85
CA SER A 12 20.31 -4.93 7.25
C SER A 12 20.52 -5.89 6.07
N LYS A 13 21.08 -7.07 6.36
CA LYS A 13 21.14 -8.19 5.41
C LYS A 13 19.73 -8.70 5.00
N MET A 14 18.73 -8.48 5.84
CA MET A 14 17.34 -8.88 5.56
C MET A 14 16.76 -8.08 4.40
N PHE A 15 16.99 -6.77 4.36
CA PHE A 15 16.58 -5.92 3.24
C PHE A 15 17.24 -6.36 1.93
N LYS A 16 18.58 -6.56 1.95
CA LYS A 16 19.30 -7.08 0.77
C LYS A 16 18.78 -8.44 0.32
N GLY A 17 18.34 -9.28 1.26
CA GLY A 17 17.75 -10.59 1.01
C GLY A 17 16.37 -10.54 0.33
N LEU A 18 15.63 -9.43 0.41
CA LEU A 18 14.37 -9.24 -0.32
C LEU A 18 14.58 -9.14 -1.83
N GLY A 19 15.79 -8.75 -2.28
CA GLY A 19 16.11 -8.66 -3.70
C GLY A 19 15.47 -7.47 -4.43
N THR A 20 14.87 -6.53 -3.69
CA THR A 20 14.26 -5.31 -4.24
C THR A 20 15.27 -4.42 -4.96
N GLU A 21 16.55 -4.46 -4.55
CA GLU A 21 17.65 -3.77 -5.25
C GLU A 21 17.81 -4.23 -6.71
N ARG A 22 17.47 -5.48 -7.01
CA ARG A 22 17.52 -6.01 -8.38
C ARG A 22 16.39 -5.47 -9.25
N MET A 23 15.28 -5.06 -8.65
CA MET A 23 14.15 -4.42 -9.33
C MET A 23 14.48 -2.96 -9.70
N VAL A 24 15.37 -2.32 -8.93
CA VAL A 24 15.78 -0.90 -9.10
C VAL A 24 17.02 -0.74 -9.99
N LYS A 25 17.88 -1.76 -10.10
CA LYS A 25 19.07 -1.75 -10.97
C LYS A 25 18.74 -1.86 -12.46
N GLY A 26 17.83 -1.03 -12.93
CA GLY A 26 17.76 -0.62 -14.31
C GLY A 26 18.62 0.62 -14.45
N SER A 27 19.87 0.45 -14.92
CA SER A 27 20.75 1.39 -15.67
C SER A 27 20.20 2.80 -15.87
N ASP A 28 21.10 3.76 -15.98
CA ASP A 28 20.88 5.12 -16.44
C ASP A 28 19.76 5.17 -17.52
N PRO A 29 18.62 5.85 -17.27
CA PRO A 29 17.47 5.86 -18.20
C PRO A 29 17.79 6.43 -19.57
N HIS A 30 18.93 7.09 -19.72
CA HIS A 30 19.34 7.81 -20.94
C HIS A 30 20.30 7.02 -21.85
N SER A 31 20.74 5.83 -21.46
CA SER A 31 21.61 5.00 -22.32
C SER A 31 20.77 4.06 -23.21
N PRO A 32 20.98 4.04 -24.55
CA PRO A 32 20.29 3.12 -25.46
C PRO A 32 20.48 1.64 -25.09
N ILE A 33 21.67 1.28 -24.60
CA ILE A 33 22.00 -0.09 -24.17
C ILE A 33 21.18 -0.46 -22.91
N SER A 34 20.91 0.51 -22.03
CA SER A 34 20.13 0.30 -20.85
C SER A 34 18.64 0.12 -21.14
N GLN A 35 18.12 0.81 -22.13
CA GLN A 35 16.74 0.65 -22.58
C GLN A 35 16.52 -0.73 -23.23
N ILE A 36 17.48 -1.19 -24.05
CA ILE A 36 17.43 -2.54 -24.64
C ILE A 36 17.58 -3.62 -23.54
N ALA A 37 18.52 -3.44 -22.60
CA ALA A 37 18.71 -4.37 -21.49
C ALA A 37 17.48 -4.43 -20.56
N LYS A 38 16.83 -3.30 -20.31
CA LYS A 38 15.57 -3.23 -19.56
C LYS A 38 14.45 -3.96 -20.31
N LYS A 39 14.29 -3.71 -21.60
CA LYS A 39 13.27 -4.35 -22.45
C LYS A 39 13.44 -5.88 -22.49
N VAL A 40 14.69 -6.36 -22.66
CA VAL A 40 15.02 -7.79 -22.65
C VAL A 40 14.80 -8.38 -21.25
N HIS A 41 15.16 -7.64 -20.19
CA HIS A 41 14.95 -8.05 -18.82
C HIS A 41 13.44 -8.18 -18.50
N ASP A 42 12.64 -7.19 -18.86
CA ASP A 42 11.20 -7.18 -18.60
C ASP A 42 10.48 -8.28 -19.38
N GLN A 43 10.87 -8.52 -20.64
CA GLN A 43 10.38 -9.66 -21.43
C GLN A 43 10.84 -11.00 -20.85
N PHE A 44 12.09 -11.12 -20.40
CA PHE A 44 12.61 -12.33 -19.80
C PHE A 44 11.93 -12.61 -18.45
N VAL A 45 11.73 -11.58 -17.61
CA VAL A 45 10.97 -11.70 -16.36
C VAL A 45 9.54 -12.14 -16.65
N PHE A 46 8.90 -11.58 -17.67
CA PHE A 46 7.56 -11.97 -18.09
C PHE A 46 7.51 -13.45 -18.54
N ILE A 47 8.40 -13.87 -19.44
CA ILE A 47 8.46 -15.27 -19.91
C ILE A 47 8.76 -16.23 -18.75
N MET A 48 9.69 -15.86 -17.86
CA MET A 48 10.02 -16.65 -16.68
C MET A 48 8.90 -16.66 -15.63
N SER A 49 8.06 -15.62 -15.59
CA SER A 49 6.92 -15.53 -14.68
C SER A 49 5.71 -16.32 -15.16
N LEU A 50 5.59 -16.64 -16.45
CA LEU A 50 4.49 -17.48 -16.96
C LEU A 50 4.40 -18.85 -16.29
N ASN A 51 5.53 -19.35 -15.77
CA ASN A 51 5.59 -20.63 -15.02
C ASN A 51 5.83 -20.44 -13.51
N LYS A 52 5.86 -19.20 -13.01
CA LYS A 52 6.05 -18.89 -11.59
C LYS A 52 4.93 -17.99 -11.09
N THR A 53 4.36 -18.36 -9.98
CA THR A 53 3.30 -17.56 -9.34
C THR A 53 3.82 -16.36 -8.55
N PHE A 54 5.14 -16.32 -8.26
CA PHE A 54 5.77 -15.25 -7.47
C PHE A 54 7.30 -15.18 -7.65
N ILE A 55 7.88 -14.05 -7.28
CA ILE A 55 9.36 -13.80 -7.31
C ILE A 55 9.94 -13.92 -5.89
N ILE A 56 9.23 -13.40 -4.89
CA ILE A 56 9.68 -13.34 -3.48
C ILE A 56 8.84 -14.31 -2.67
N LYS A 57 9.52 -15.24 -1.97
CA LYS A 57 8.85 -16.12 -1.00
C LYS A 57 8.30 -15.31 0.17
N LYS A 58 7.08 -15.60 0.61
CA LYS A 58 6.43 -14.92 1.75
C LYS A 58 7.26 -15.01 3.05
N GLU A 59 8.05 -16.06 3.23
CA GLU A 59 8.92 -16.22 4.40
C GLU A 59 10.00 -15.11 4.50
N ARG A 60 10.47 -14.58 3.38
CA ARG A 60 11.39 -13.43 3.39
C ARG A 60 10.68 -12.15 3.85
N LEU A 61 9.46 -11.95 3.37
CA LEU A 61 8.63 -10.83 3.79
C LEU A 61 8.27 -10.94 5.27
N LYS A 62 7.91 -12.15 5.72
CA LYS A 62 7.65 -12.48 7.13
C LYS A 62 8.86 -12.16 8.02
N THR A 63 10.06 -12.51 7.60
CA THR A 63 11.29 -12.17 8.31
C THR A 63 11.49 -10.66 8.42
N ALA A 64 11.25 -9.92 7.33
CA ALA A 64 11.35 -8.46 7.31
C ALA A 64 10.33 -7.80 8.26
N PHE A 65 9.07 -8.19 8.19
CA PHE A 65 8.03 -7.65 9.07
C PHE A 65 8.20 -8.08 10.52
N ASN A 66 8.68 -9.29 10.79
CA ASN A 66 9.01 -9.70 12.16
C ASN A 66 10.10 -8.82 12.79
N PHE A 67 11.01 -8.28 11.98
CA PHE A 67 11.99 -7.28 12.44
C PHE A 67 11.34 -5.90 12.64
N LEU A 68 10.44 -5.48 11.74
CA LEU A 68 9.86 -4.14 11.76
C LEU A 68 8.75 -3.97 12.80
N LEU A 69 7.95 -5.00 13.05
CA LEU A 69 6.81 -4.92 13.96
C LEU A 69 7.27 -5.00 15.43
N PRO A 70 6.76 -4.09 16.30
CA PRO A 70 7.12 -4.06 17.72
C PRO A 70 6.43 -5.13 18.56
N VAL A 71 5.29 -5.64 18.05
CA VAL A 71 4.39 -6.57 18.74
C VAL A 71 3.96 -7.68 17.79
N LYS A 72 3.40 -8.76 18.32
CA LYS A 72 3.03 -9.96 17.56
C LYS A 72 1.54 -10.05 17.25
N THR A 73 0.71 -9.47 18.09
CA THR A 73 -0.75 -9.56 17.99
C THR A 73 -1.39 -8.19 17.91
N PHE A 74 -2.62 -8.13 17.39
CA PHE A 74 -3.41 -6.91 17.34
C PHE A 74 -3.73 -6.39 18.73
N GLU A 75 -3.92 -7.29 19.70
CA GLU A 75 -4.29 -6.98 21.09
C GLU A 75 -3.19 -6.25 21.85
N GLU A 76 -1.93 -6.39 21.43
CA GLU A 76 -0.78 -5.68 22.02
C GLU A 76 -0.62 -4.25 21.48
N LEU A 77 -1.41 -3.86 20.47
CA LEU A 77 -1.33 -2.53 19.88
C LEU A 77 -1.98 -1.47 20.79
N LYS A 78 -1.32 -0.32 20.92
CA LYS A 78 -1.86 0.83 21.67
C LYS A 78 -2.99 1.56 20.93
N ILE A 79 -3.02 1.46 19.62
CA ILE A 79 -4.03 2.08 18.74
C ILE A 79 -4.67 0.93 17.95
N PRO A 80 -6.02 0.85 17.94
CA PRO A 80 -6.70 -0.15 17.14
C PRO A 80 -6.26 -0.10 15.68
N LEU A 81 -6.02 -1.27 15.09
CA LEU A 81 -5.58 -1.42 13.69
C LEU A 81 -6.49 -2.41 12.98
N GLN A 82 -6.82 -2.10 11.74
CA GLN A 82 -7.39 -3.05 10.79
C GLN A 82 -6.46 -3.19 9.60
N VAL A 83 -6.25 -4.43 9.16
CA VAL A 83 -5.42 -4.77 8.01
C VAL A 83 -6.30 -5.47 6.99
N THR A 84 -6.23 -5.05 5.72
CA THR A 84 -7.04 -5.63 4.64
C THR A 84 -6.20 -6.49 3.71
N ALA A 85 -6.78 -7.56 3.20
CA ALA A 85 -6.25 -8.37 2.12
C ALA A 85 -7.39 -8.74 1.16
N THR A 86 -7.06 -9.27 -0.02
CA THR A 86 -8.04 -9.65 -1.03
C THR A 86 -7.96 -11.14 -1.34
N ASP A 87 -9.09 -11.84 -1.33
CA ASP A 87 -9.19 -13.15 -1.93
C ASP A 87 -9.44 -13.01 -3.43
N ILE A 88 -8.45 -13.36 -4.26
CA ILE A 88 -8.57 -13.20 -5.71
C ILE A 88 -9.48 -14.23 -6.39
N GLN A 89 -9.92 -15.29 -5.70
CA GLN A 89 -10.88 -16.26 -6.25
C GLN A 89 -12.31 -15.73 -6.21
N THR A 90 -12.65 -14.98 -5.15
CA THR A 90 -14.01 -14.48 -4.93
C THR A 90 -14.13 -12.97 -5.13
N GLY A 91 -13.01 -12.23 -5.05
CA GLY A 91 -12.99 -10.78 -4.99
C GLY A 91 -13.31 -10.22 -3.59
N GLU A 92 -13.53 -11.06 -2.59
CA GLU A 92 -13.87 -10.64 -1.25
C GLU A 92 -12.71 -9.96 -0.53
N ILE A 93 -13.02 -8.89 0.20
CA ILE A 93 -12.05 -8.22 1.08
C ILE A 93 -12.03 -8.92 2.44
N GLN A 94 -10.86 -9.36 2.84
CA GLN A 94 -10.60 -9.90 4.16
C GLN A 94 -10.15 -8.78 5.09
N VAL A 95 -10.78 -8.61 6.26
CA VAL A 95 -10.40 -7.62 7.26
C VAL A 95 -9.91 -8.33 8.51
N TYR A 96 -8.67 -8.04 8.91
CA TYR A 96 -8.05 -8.58 10.12
C TYR A 96 -7.96 -7.48 11.18
N SER A 97 -8.42 -7.76 12.38
CA SER A 97 -8.40 -6.82 13.52
C SER A 97 -8.06 -7.50 14.84
N SER A 98 -7.77 -8.80 14.83
CA SER A 98 -7.43 -9.61 16.01
C SER A 98 -6.47 -10.74 15.65
N GLY A 99 -5.78 -11.30 16.66
CA GLY A 99 -4.88 -12.43 16.53
C GLY A 99 -3.50 -12.06 15.96
N ASP A 100 -2.95 -12.89 15.05
CA ASP A 100 -1.58 -12.74 14.53
C ASP A 100 -1.44 -11.54 13.59
N LEU A 101 -0.80 -10.48 14.09
CA LEU A 101 -0.54 -9.24 13.35
C LEU A 101 0.45 -9.46 12.21
N LEU A 102 1.48 -10.29 12.45
CA LEU A 102 2.51 -10.54 11.45
C LEU A 102 1.93 -11.23 10.21
N GLU A 103 1.10 -12.27 10.42
CA GLU A 103 0.43 -12.95 9.31
C GLU A 103 -0.51 -12.02 8.54
N ALA A 104 -1.27 -11.18 9.24
CA ALA A 104 -2.17 -10.21 8.60
C ALA A 104 -1.40 -9.21 7.72
N VAL A 105 -0.29 -8.65 8.22
CA VAL A 105 0.55 -7.70 7.48
C VAL A 105 1.23 -8.38 6.29
N VAL A 106 1.70 -9.61 6.43
CA VAL A 106 2.28 -10.39 5.32
C VAL A 106 1.23 -10.60 4.21
N ARG A 107 0.01 -11.01 4.56
CA ARG A 107 -1.09 -11.17 3.59
C ARG A 107 -1.41 -9.87 2.87
N SER A 108 -1.53 -8.78 3.63
CA SER A 108 -1.81 -7.43 3.11
C SER A 108 -0.71 -6.87 2.20
N SER A 109 0.49 -7.41 2.27
CA SER A 109 1.65 -6.97 1.47
C SER A 109 2.06 -8.00 0.41
N SER A 110 1.23 -9.01 0.17
CA SER A 110 1.49 -10.05 -0.84
C SER A 110 1.08 -9.56 -2.24
N ILE A 111 1.87 -8.64 -2.79
CA ILE A 111 1.62 -8.03 -4.11
C ILE A 111 1.62 -9.13 -5.19
N PRO A 112 0.55 -9.27 -6.00
CA PRO A 112 0.44 -10.27 -7.05
C PRO A 112 1.61 -10.24 -8.02
N GLY A 113 2.12 -11.42 -8.38
CA GLY A 113 3.28 -11.57 -9.25
C GLY A 113 4.64 -11.29 -8.59
N TYR A 114 4.68 -10.50 -7.51
CA TYR A 114 5.93 -10.22 -6.79
C TYR A 114 6.11 -11.09 -5.56
N VAL A 115 5.11 -11.19 -4.71
CA VAL A 115 5.17 -11.93 -3.45
C VAL A 115 4.26 -13.15 -3.50
N GLU A 116 4.72 -14.24 -2.91
CA GLU A 116 3.97 -15.48 -2.76
C GLU A 116 2.62 -15.24 -2.07
N PRO A 117 1.48 -15.58 -2.70
CA PRO A 117 0.17 -15.46 -2.08
C PRO A 117 0.01 -16.44 -0.91
N THR A 118 -0.93 -16.17 -0.03
CA THR A 118 -1.30 -17.14 1.02
C THR A 118 -2.44 -18.02 0.53
N PHE A 119 -2.19 -19.34 0.49
CA PHE A 119 -3.21 -20.34 0.19
C PHE A 119 -3.80 -20.85 1.51
N GLN A 120 -5.09 -20.65 1.72
CA GLN A 120 -5.80 -21.08 2.94
C GLN A 120 -7.27 -21.34 2.64
N ASP A 121 -7.82 -22.48 3.06
CA ASP A 121 -9.25 -22.81 3.00
C ASP A 121 -9.88 -22.55 1.62
N ASN A 122 -9.23 -23.02 0.55
CA ASN A 122 -9.59 -22.76 -0.85
C ASN A 122 -9.59 -21.29 -1.26
N LYS A 123 -8.95 -20.40 -0.48
CA LYS A 123 -8.75 -18.99 -0.81
C LYS A 123 -7.33 -18.72 -1.29
N ILE A 124 -7.18 -17.75 -2.17
CA ILE A 124 -5.88 -17.23 -2.61
C ILE A 124 -5.81 -15.77 -2.17
N ILE A 125 -5.14 -15.56 -1.04
CA ILE A 125 -5.08 -14.25 -0.39
C ILE A 125 -3.84 -13.49 -0.88
N VAL A 126 -4.08 -12.27 -1.33
CA VAL A 126 -3.09 -11.32 -1.83
C VAL A 126 -3.25 -9.94 -1.18
N ASP A 127 -2.45 -8.97 -1.60
CA ASP A 127 -2.47 -7.58 -1.15
C ASP A 127 -3.89 -6.98 -1.16
N GLY A 128 -4.21 -6.24 -0.10
CA GLY A 128 -5.51 -5.59 0.05
C GLY A 128 -5.79 -4.53 -1.03
N GLY A 129 -4.73 -3.92 -1.56
CA GLY A 129 -4.83 -2.91 -2.61
C GLY A 129 -5.40 -3.44 -3.94
N VAL A 130 -5.45 -4.76 -4.14
CA VAL A 130 -6.06 -5.36 -5.33
C VAL A 130 -7.56 -5.09 -5.39
N GLY A 131 -8.27 -5.32 -4.31
CA GLY A 131 -9.73 -5.14 -4.26
C GLY A 131 -10.15 -3.84 -3.58
N LEU A 132 -9.35 -3.32 -2.64
CA LEU A 132 -9.64 -2.12 -1.86
C LEU A 132 -8.38 -1.26 -1.67
N PRO A 133 -7.99 -0.46 -2.67
CA PRO A 133 -6.76 0.35 -2.66
C PRO A 133 -6.64 1.32 -1.48
N ASN A 134 -7.76 1.75 -0.93
CA ASN A 134 -7.82 2.56 0.28
C ASN A 134 -9.04 2.15 1.11
N PRO A 135 -8.87 1.72 2.37
CA PRO A 135 -9.95 1.15 3.17
C PRO A 135 -10.81 2.18 3.91
N VAL A 136 -10.99 3.39 3.37
CA VAL A 136 -11.85 4.45 3.96
C VAL A 136 -13.27 3.93 4.21
N SER A 137 -13.86 3.21 3.24
CA SER A 137 -15.22 2.68 3.35
C SER A 137 -15.42 1.71 4.51
N ILE A 138 -14.37 0.95 4.88
CA ILE A 138 -14.40 0.05 6.05
C ILE A 138 -14.30 0.85 7.35
N LEU A 139 -13.47 1.88 7.37
CA LEU A 139 -13.21 2.68 8.56
C LEU A 139 -14.32 3.69 8.84
N LYS A 140 -14.90 4.30 7.80
CA LYS A 140 -15.90 5.37 7.90
C LYS A 140 -17.07 5.09 8.84
N PRO A 141 -17.67 3.89 8.86
CA PRO A 141 -18.76 3.57 9.79
C PRO A 141 -18.33 3.49 11.26
N LEU A 142 -17.04 3.35 11.54
CA LEU A 142 -16.50 3.11 12.87
C LEU A 142 -15.98 4.38 13.55
N VAL A 143 -15.84 5.47 12.79
CA VAL A 143 -15.17 6.70 13.25
C VAL A 143 -15.93 7.94 12.80
N ASP A 144 -15.72 9.02 13.54
CA ASP A 144 -16.37 10.33 13.25
C ASP A 144 -15.64 11.16 12.22
N PHE A 145 -14.35 10.85 11.99
CA PHE A 145 -13.48 11.63 11.12
C PHE A 145 -12.41 10.74 10.52
N THR A 146 -12.23 10.85 9.21
CA THR A 146 -11.30 10.01 8.45
C THR A 146 -10.24 10.85 7.76
N ILE A 147 -8.99 10.40 7.85
CA ILE A 147 -7.86 10.93 7.08
C ILE A 147 -7.35 9.81 6.18
N ALA A 148 -7.39 10.01 4.89
CA ALA A 148 -6.79 9.10 3.91
C ALA A 148 -5.43 9.63 3.45
N VAL A 149 -4.48 8.72 3.23
CA VAL A 149 -3.18 9.04 2.61
C VAL A 149 -3.17 8.43 1.21
N ASP A 150 -2.99 9.29 0.19
CA ASP A 150 -2.97 8.92 -1.22
C ASP A 150 -1.54 8.91 -1.75
N VAL A 151 -0.96 7.74 -1.90
CA VAL A 151 0.39 7.51 -2.44
C VAL A 151 0.35 6.89 -3.84
N LYS A 152 -0.72 7.11 -4.60
CA LYS A 152 -0.84 6.57 -5.95
C LYS A 152 0.15 7.23 -6.92
N ARG A 153 0.60 6.45 -7.89
CA ARG A 153 1.38 6.96 -9.02
C ARG A 153 0.48 7.71 -10.01
N LYS A 154 1.02 8.76 -10.60
CA LYS A 154 0.34 9.48 -11.70
C LYS A 154 0.39 8.64 -12.97
N ILE A 155 -0.70 8.65 -13.74
CA ILE A 155 -0.70 8.08 -15.08
C ILE A 155 0.11 9.01 -15.98
N VAL A 156 1.23 8.52 -16.50
CA VAL A 156 2.04 9.25 -17.48
C VAL A 156 1.40 9.07 -18.85
N PRO A 157 1.22 10.14 -19.66
CA PRO A 157 0.53 10.05 -20.95
C PRO A 157 1.21 9.12 -21.96
N ASP A 158 2.54 9.07 -21.96
CA ASP A 158 3.29 8.31 -22.95
C ASP A 158 3.39 6.83 -22.58
N LEU A 159 3.01 5.97 -23.52
CA LEU A 159 3.32 4.55 -23.53
C LEU A 159 4.55 4.37 -24.41
N ALA A 160 5.67 3.99 -23.81
CA ALA A 160 6.94 3.87 -24.51
C ALA A 160 6.92 2.77 -25.60
N ASP A 161 6.21 1.69 -25.35
CA ASP A 161 6.08 0.55 -26.26
C ASP A 161 4.65 0.01 -26.21
N LEU A 162 3.97 -0.03 -27.37
CA LEU A 162 2.62 -0.61 -27.47
C LEU A 162 2.71 -2.13 -27.65
N ASN A 163 2.89 -2.84 -26.56
CA ASN A 163 2.79 -4.30 -26.54
C ASN A 163 1.67 -4.76 -25.58
N ILE A 164 1.28 -6.01 -25.70
CA ILE A 164 0.19 -6.61 -24.91
C ILE A 164 0.40 -6.38 -23.41
N PHE A 165 1.61 -6.57 -22.90
CA PHE A 165 1.93 -6.46 -21.49
C PHE A 165 1.76 -5.01 -20.99
N GLU A 166 2.27 -4.03 -21.72
CA GLU A 166 2.12 -2.61 -21.38
C GLU A 166 0.66 -2.16 -21.42
N ILE A 167 -0.11 -2.66 -22.41
CA ILE A 167 -1.55 -2.37 -22.48
C ILE A 167 -2.29 -2.94 -21.28
N LEU A 168 -2.00 -4.18 -20.89
CA LEU A 168 -2.61 -4.81 -19.72
C LEU A 168 -2.26 -4.08 -18.43
N GLN A 169 -0.98 -3.79 -18.18
CA GLN A 169 -0.54 -3.03 -17.00
C GLN A 169 -1.15 -1.63 -16.96
N ARG A 170 -1.25 -0.97 -18.11
CA ARG A 170 -1.87 0.35 -18.21
C ARG A 170 -3.38 0.27 -17.92
N SER A 171 -4.04 -0.74 -18.42
CA SER A 171 -5.48 -0.94 -18.17
C SER A 171 -5.75 -1.19 -16.68
N GLU A 172 -4.93 -2.01 -16.03
CA GLU A 172 -4.97 -2.23 -14.58
C GLU A 172 -4.74 -0.93 -13.81
N LEU A 173 -3.69 -0.18 -14.14
CA LEU A 173 -3.38 1.10 -13.50
C LEU A 173 -4.52 2.12 -13.64
N VAL A 174 -5.16 2.18 -14.80
CA VAL A 174 -6.33 3.05 -15.03
C VAL A 174 -7.49 2.62 -14.15
N GLY A 175 -7.82 1.33 -14.11
CA GLY A 175 -8.87 0.78 -13.26
C GLY A 175 -8.62 1.05 -11.77
N TYR A 176 -7.41 0.72 -11.30
CA TYR A 176 -6.95 0.99 -9.95
C TYR A 176 -7.07 2.48 -9.57
N THR A 177 -6.59 3.38 -10.45
CA THR A 177 -6.63 4.82 -10.19
C THR A 177 -8.07 5.32 -10.07
N LYS A 178 -8.97 4.88 -10.95
CA LYS A 178 -10.39 5.26 -10.91
C LYS A 178 -11.10 4.75 -9.67
N LEU A 179 -10.84 3.50 -9.28
CA LEU A 179 -11.36 2.94 -8.04
C LEU A 179 -10.87 3.73 -6.82
N LEU A 180 -9.57 3.97 -6.72
CA LEU A 180 -8.97 4.73 -5.65
C LEU A 180 -9.52 6.16 -5.57
N ASP A 181 -9.65 6.87 -6.71
CA ASP A 181 -10.24 8.21 -6.75
C ASP A 181 -11.68 8.24 -6.22
N ASN A 182 -12.46 7.18 -6.45
CA ASN A 182 -13.82 7.09 -5.93
C ASN A 182 -13.82 6.82 -4.42
N LEU A 183 -12.99 5.90 -3.93
CA LEU A 183 -12.87 5.59 -2.51
C LEU A 183 -12.42 6.79 -1.69
N LEU A 184 -11.46 7.55 -2.21
CA LEU A 184 -10.92 8.73 -1.53
C LEU A 184 -11.96 9.85 -1.35
N LYS A 185 -13.02 9.91 -2.16
CA LYS A 185 -14.10 10.91 -1.98
C LYS A 185 -14.85 10.76 -0.66
N GLU A 186 -14.80 9.58 -0.06
CA GLU A 186 -15.45 9.29 1.22
C GLU A 186 -14.65 9.82 2.42
N ALA A 187 -13.35 10.13 2.24
CA ALA A 187 -12.51 10.65 3.31
C ALA A 187 -12.81 12.12 3.61
N ASP A 188 -12.73 12.49 4.89
CA ASP A 188 -12.90 13.89 5.31
C ASP A 188 -11.69 14.75 4.96
N ILE A 189 -10.49 14.18 5.01
CA ILE A 189 -9.22 14.78 4.58
C ILE A 189 -8.44 13.78 3.72
N ILE A 190 -7.76 14.29 2.70
CA ILE A 190 -6.84 13.49 1.88
C ILE A 190 -5.46 14.16 1.94
N ILE A 191 -4.47 13.43 2.46
CA ILE A 191 -3.06 13.83 2.42
C ILE A 191 -2.43 13.20 1.18
N LYS A 192 -1.80 14.01 0.33
CA LYS A 192 -1.20 13.57 -0.94
C LYS A 192 0.30 13.91 -0.99
N PRO A 193 1.15 13.05 -0.43
CA PRO A 193 2.60 13.21 -0.56
C PRO A 193 3.02 13.17 -2.03
N ASP A 194 3.98 14.00 -2.40
CA ASP A 194 4.59 13.88 -3.74
C ASP A 194 5.58 12.72 -3.77
N ILE A 195 5.16 11.62 -4.38
CA ILE A 195 6.00 10.43 -4.59
C ILE A 195 6.79 10.48 -5.91
N MET A 196 6.75 11.62 -6.64
CA MET A 196 7.48 11.87 -7.89
C MET A 196 7.32 10.77 -8.96
N ASN A 197 6.24 10.02 -8.88
CA ASN A 197 5.95 8.89 -9.75
C ASN A 197 6.94 7.71 -9.65
N ASP A 198 7.73 7.66 -8.57
CA ASP A 198 8.69 6.58 -8.32
C ASP A 198 7.98 5.24 -8.04
N HIS A 199 8.73 4.16 -8.28
CA HIS A 199 8.23 2.82 -8.01
C HIS A 199 8.24 2.52 -6.51
N TRP A 200 7.27 1.72 -6.03
CA TRP A 200 7.15 1.33 -4.61
C TRP A 200 8.42 0.68 -4.05
N SER A 201 9.26 0.09 -4.89
CA SER A 201 10.51 -0.56 -4.47
C SER A 201 11.71 0.38 -4.36
N HIS A 202 11.55 1.69 -4.62
CA HIS A 202 12.64 2.67 -4.53
C HIS A 202 12.94 3.08 -3.08
N PHE A 203 13.29 2.10 -2.24
CA PHE A 203 13.61 2.33 -0.83
C PHE A 203 14.85 3.21 -0.61
N ASN A 204 15.71 3.37 -1.61
CA ASN A 204 16.83 4.32 -1.60
C ASN A 204 16.37 5.78 -1.54
N LEU A 205 15.10 6.07 -1.85
CA LEU A 205 14.49 7.40 -1.76
C LEU A 205 13.76 7.63 -0.43
N PHE A 206 13.98 6.81 0.58
CA PHE A 206 13.28 6.86 1.86
C PHE A 206 13.25 8.26 2.48
N ASP A 207 14.42 8.95 2.57
CA ASP A 207 14.50 10.29 3.15
C ASP A 207 13.66 11.31 2.41
N LYS A 208 13.62 11.21 1.08
CA LYS A 208 12.84 12.08 0.24
C LYS A 208 11.34 11.85 0.42
N PHE A 209 10.93 10.60 0.43
CA PHE A 209 9.52 10.26 0.68
C PHE A 209 9.07 10.66 2.08
N LEU A 210 9.93 10.49 3.09
CA LEU A 210 9.64 10.92 4.46
C LEU A 210 9.44 12.45 4.51
N THR A 211 10.34 13.22 3.90
CA THR A 211 10.24 14.69 3.85
C THR A 211 8.98 15.13 3.14
N ASN A 212 8.65 14.55 1.99
CA ASN A 212 7.45 14.88 1.23
C ASN A 212 6.17 14.50 1.99
N GLY A 213 6.19 13.38 2.73
CA GLY A 213 5.08 12.98 3.60
C GLY A 213 4.83 13.97 4.73
N ILE A 214 5.89 14.43 5.40
CA ILE A 214 5.83 15.45 6.46
C ILE A 214 5.29 16.78 5.90
N SER A 215 5.78 17.22 4.74
CA SER A 215 5.31 18.47 4.09
C SER A 215 3.82 18.40 3.78
N ALA A 216 3.38 17.33 3.11
CA ALA A 216 1.97 17.15 2.76
C ALA A 216 1.06 17.07 3.99
N ALA A 217 1.50 16.43 5.08
CA ALA A 217 0.74 16.40 6.32
C ALA A 217 0.64 17.77 6.97
N ASN A 218 1.74 18.54 7.00
CA ASN A 218 1.76 19.90 7.56
C ASN A 218 0.87 20.86 6.77
N GLU A 219 0.81 20.75 5.45
CA GLU A 219 -0.10 21.55 4.61
C GLU A 219 -1.57 21.31 4.95
N GLN A 220 -1.95 20.07 5.31
CA GLN A 220 -3.31 19.73 5.68
C GLN A 220 -3.64 19.95 7.16
N LEU A 221 -2.64 20.24 7.99
CA LEU A 221 -2.82 20.35 9.45
C LEU A 221 -3.84 21.41 9.87
N PRO A 222 -3.90 22.63 9.27
CA PRO A 222 -4.91 23.63 9.61
C PRO A 222 -6.35 23.13 9.34
N ASP A 223 -6.56 22.45 8.20
CA ASP A 223 -7.87 21.89 7.83
C ASP A 223 -8.27 20.74 8.75
N ILE A 224 -7.31 19.86 9.11
CA ILE A 224 -7.53 18.79 10.08
C ILE A 224 -7.99 19.38 11.41
N ILE A 225 -7.27 20.36 11.96
CA ILE A 225 -7.62 21.01 13.24
C ILE A 225 -8.99 21.67 13.15
N SER A 226 -9.27 22.41 12.08
CA SER A 226 -10.56 23.06 11.87
C SER A 226 -11.72 22.08 11.82
N LYS A 227 -11.58 20.98 11.09
CA LYS A 227 -12.63 19.95 10.96
C LYS A 227 -12.81 19.15 12.25
N LEU A 228 -11.74 18.80 12.94
CA LEU A 228 -11.80 18.12 14.24
C LEU A 228 -12.50 19.00 15.30
N SER A 229 -12.22 20.29 15.35
CA SER A 229 -12.88 21.20 16.28
C SER A 229 -14.40 21.28 16.05
N LYS A 230 -14.82 21.29 14.77
CA LYS A 230 -16.25 21.24 14.38
C LYS A 230 -16.90 19.89 14.70
N SER A 231 -16.20 18.78 14.47
CA SER A 231 -16.67 17.43 14.78
C SER A 231 -16.88 17.24 16.29
N ASN A 232 -16.02 17.81 17.12
CA ASN A 232 -16.12 17.79 18.59
C ASN A 232 -17.09 18.85 19.16
N SER A 233 -17.78 19.63 18.33
CA SER A 233 -18.78 20.59 18.75
C SER A 233 -19.92 19.90 19.52
N TRP A 234 -20.41 20.54 20.60
CA TRP A 234 -21.50 20.05 21.46
C TRP A 234 -22.75 19.64 20.67
N SER A 235 -23.07 20.34 19.61
CA SER A 235 -24.22 20.03 18.74
C SER A 235 -24.09 18.67 18.05
N ASN A 236 -22.89 18.29 17.62
CA ASN A 236 -22.64 16.97 16.99
C ASN A 236 -22.63 15.83 18.02
N ARG A 237 -22.15 16.10 19.26
CA ARG A 237 -22.26 15.12 20.37
C ARG A 237 -23.73 14.88 20.77
N PHE A 238 -24.57 15.93 20.76
CA PHE A 238 -26.00 15.84 21.05
C PHE A 238 -26.77 15.06 19.98
N LYS A 239 -26.47 15.31 18.69
CA LYS A 239 -27.06 14.62 17.56
C LYS A 239 -26.75 13.12 17.59
N ARG A 240 -25.50 12.73 17.83
CA ARG A 240 -25.10 11.31 17.98
C ARG A 240 -25.79 10.60 19.15
N TRP A 241 -25.95 11.30 20.28
CA TRP A 241 -26.67 10.74 21.43
C TRP A 241 -28.14 10.47 21.13
N PHE A 242 -28.78 11.31 20.29
CA PHE A 242 -30.16 11.10 19.81
C PHE A 242 -30.24 9.94 18.81
N ASP A 243 -29.33 9.90 17.83
CA ASP A 243 -29.32 8.85 16.78
C ASP A 243 -29.06 7.45 17.37
N GLN A 244 -28.27 7.34 18.43
CA GLN A 244 -28.04 6.08 19.15
C GLN A 244 -29.21 5.60 20.02
N LYS A 245 -30.17 6.47 20.33
CA LYS A 245 -31.36 6.09 21.11
C LYS A 245 -32.57 5.75 20.25
N THR A 246 -32.46 5.89 18.93
CA THR A 246 -33.57 5.67 17.99
C THR A 246 -33.42 4.36 17.20
N LEU A 247 -32.40 3.54 17.52
CA LEU A 247 -32.19 2.15 17.11
C LEU A 247 -32.37 1.21 18.30
#